data_8a232b908cf5bba5727d82587fae5422
#
_entry.id   8a232b908cf5bba5727d82587fae5422
#
_cell.length_a   1.000
_cell.length_b   1.000
_cell.length_c   1.000
_cell.angle_alpha   90.00
_cell.angle_beta   90.00
_cell.angle_gamma   90.00
#
_symmetry.space_group_name_H-M   'P 1'
#
loop_
_entity.id
_entity.type
_entity.pdbx_description
1 polymer ?
#
loop_
_entity_poly.entity_id
_entity_poly.type
_entity_poly.pdbx_seq_one_letter_code
_entity_poly.pdbx_strand_id
1 'polypeptide(L)'
;MKNIQDKKKKNFKEFLHKFFKIFIIIFGAAIAINLIVIGVLFLIHTNKLADERGYLNPKGQMVEVDGNNIHVIVDGNEKSDKTLVFIHSNGITDDSVALEPLFGKLQDYRLVYMDRSGFGYSGTAKTDKDIESIVEEMRSVLAALSIDGPYVLVPNGIAGLEAVYWADLYPQEVESIIGINISVANDFEGITEEQYCGFFNYLMVKFAAIGGQRYVKSVYPDNIGAVYTEKQMITRKALISKNFYTQDMYEEELHAVANAAKVKEAGFPTDIPMLVIFSNPLMHPYIDDDASVREEYEGALEEVYGTQTDASASDADKIDYVGQYNASRKEYFSQFANVEMDEMSGPSRIYTYDPEGVAQRIIAYLSR
;
A
#
# COMPACT_ATOMS: atom_id res chain seq x y z
N MET A 1 -13.16 49.36 -52.52
CA MET A 1 -12.49 48.26 -51.79
C MET A 1 -12.41 48.42 -50.27
N LYS A 2 -12.06 49.57 -49.73
CA LYS A 2 -11.94 49.86 -48.28
C LYS A 2 -13.24 49.56 -47.50
N ASN A 3 -14.40 49.95 -48.03
CA ASN A 3 -15.71 49.77 -47.37
C ASN A 3 -16.16 48.28 -47.26
N ILE A 4 -15.71 47.39 -48.18
CA ILE A 4 -16.00 45.95 -48.15
C ILE A 4 -15.11 45.24 -47.12
N GLN A 5 -13.86 45.69 -46.96
CA GLN A 5 -12.94 45.17 -45.96
C GLN A 5 -13.39 45.52 -44.53
N ASP A 6 -13.86 46.75 -44.33
CA ASP A 6 -14.33 47.19 -43.00
C ASP A 6 -15.61 46.48 -42.59
N LYS A 7 -16.51 46.19 -43.52
CA LYS A 7 -17.74 45.43 -43.29
C LYS A 7 -17.42 43.95 -42.94
N LYS A 8 -16.44 43.35 -43.64
CA LYS A 8 -15.97 42.00 -43.33
C LYS A 8 -15.33 41.89 -41.94
N LYS A 9 -14.52 42.87 -41.55
CA LYS A 9 -13.90 42.96 -40.21
C LYS A 9 -14.95 43.10 -39.11
N LYS A 10 -15.98 43.93 -39.32
CA LYS A 10 -17.05 44.12 -38.36
C LYS A 10 -17.87 42.82 -38.17
N ASN A 11 -18.26 42.15 -39.26
CA ASN A 11 -19.02 40.91 -39.22
C ASN A 11 -18.19 39.79 -38.53
N PHE A 12 -16.88 39.75 -38.75
CA PHE A 12 -15.99 38.78 -38.11
C PHE A 12 -15.87 39.05 -36.59
N LYS A 13 -15.77 40.31 -36.15
CA LYS A 13 -15.80 40.65 -34.74
C LYS A 13 -17.12 40.28 -34.04
N GLU A 14 -18.26 40.54 -34.70
CA GLU A 14 -19.58 40.17 -34.19
C GLU A 14 -19.73 38.63 -34.10
N PHE A 15 -19.22 37.92 -35.10
CA PHE A 15 -19.17 36.44 -35.07
C PHE A 15 -18.32 35.91 -33.92
N LEU A 16 -17.10 36.43 -33.74
CA LEU A 16 -16.24 36.05 -32.64
C LEU A 16 -16.89 36.31 -31.29
N HIS A 17 -17.51 37.48 -31.12
CA HIS A 17 -18.18 37.82 -29.87
C HIS A 17 -19.35 36.87 -29.55
N LYS A 18 -20.17 36.52 -30.53
CA LYS A 18 -21.23 35.52 -30.36
C LYS A 18 -20.69 34.14 -30.07
N PHE A 19 -19.62 33.72 -30.75
CA PHE A 19 -18.96 32.45 -30.53
C PHE A 19 -18.42 32.33 -29.09
N PHE A 20 -17.66 33.33 -28.63
CA PHE A 20 -17.15 33.35 -27.27
C PHE A 20 -18.24 33.38 -26.20
N LYS A 21 -19.35 34.14 -26.45
CA LYS A 21 -20.47 34.13 -25.54
C LYS A 21 -21.13 32.76 -25.41
N ILE A 22 -21.36 32.07 -26.52
CA ILE A 22 -21.93 30.72 -26.53
C ILE A 22 -20.94 29.73 -25.86
N PHE A 23 -19.65 29.85 -26.18
CA PHE A 23 -18.60 29.01 -25.56
C PHE A 23 -18.58 29.18 -24.05
N ILE A 24 -18.60 30.41 -23.53
CA ILE A 24 -18.64 30.68 -22.08
C ILE A 24 -19.88 30.10 -21.42
N ILE A 25 -21.05 30.17 -22.06
CA ILE A 25 -22.30 29.60 -21.54
C ILE A 25 -22.19 28.06 -21.47
N ILE A 26 -21.76 27.42 -22.56
CA ILE A 26 -21.60 25.95 -22.60
C ILE A 26 -20.56 25.51 -21.59
N PHE A 27 -19.40 26.18 -21.50
CA PHE A 27 -18.34 25.87 -20.56
C PHE A 27 -18.80 26.06 -19.11
N GLY A 28 -19.51 27.16 -18.82
CA GLY A 28 -20.08 27.40 -17.49
C GLY A 28 -21.14 26.34 -17.11
N ALA A 29 -21.98 25.94 -18.06
CA ALA A 29 -22.95 24.86 -17.84
C ALA A 29 -22.26 23.52 -17.59
N ALA A 30 -21.20 23.21 -18.33
CA ALA A 30 -20.42 22.00 -18.12
C ALA A 30 -19.76 21.98 -16.73
N ILE A 31 -19.18 23.10 -16.27
CA ILE A 31 -18.65 23.23 -14.92
C ILE A 31 -19.74 23.01 -13.87
N ALA A 32 -20.90 23.64 -14.03
CA ALA A 32 -22.01 23.52 -13.08
C ALA A 32 -22.51 22.07 -12.98
N ILE A 33 -22.62 21.37 -14.11
CA ILE A 33 -23.00 19.94 -14.12
C ILE A 33 -21.95 19.10 -13.40
N ASN A 34 -20.66 19.32 -13.65
CA ASN A 34 -19.60 18.58 -12.96
C ASN A 34 -19.63 18.82 -11.44
N LEU A 35 -19.83 20.06 -10.98
CA LEU A 35 -19.95 20.37 -9.55
C LEU A 35 -21.16 19.67 -8.91
N ILE A 36 -22.31 19.58 -9.63
CA ILE A 36 -23.48 18.84 -9.14
C ILE A 36 -23.15 17.34 -9.04
N VAL A 37 -22.50 16.75 -10.04
CA VAL A 37 -22.09 15.34 -10.03
C VAL A 37 -21.16 15.06 -8.86
N ILE A 38 -20.14 15.88 -8.66
CA ILE A 38 -19.19 15.77 -7.53
C ILE A 38 -19.95 15.83 -6.19
N GLY A 39 -20.88 16.79 -6.03
CA GLY A 39 -21.69 16.92 -4.83
C GLY A 39 -22.57 15.70 -4.57
N VAL A 40 -23.18 15.14 -5.60
CA VAL A 40 -24.00 13.92 -5.51
C VAL A 40 -23.13 12.71 -5.12
N LEU A 41 -21.98 12.53 -5.75
CA LEU A 41 -21.05 11.43 -5.41
C LEU A 41 -20.58 11.54 -3.96
N PHE A 42 -20.21 12.73 -3.51
CA PHE A 42 -19.82 12.99 -2.12
C PHE A 42 -20.93 12.64 -1.13
N LEU A 43 -22.20 13.03 -1.42
CA LEU A 43 -23.34 12.70 -0.57
C LEU A 43 -23.62 11.19 -0.54
N ILE A 44 -23.50 10.50 -1.68
CA ILE A 44 -23.62 9.04 -1.73
C ILE A 44 -22.52 8.37 -0.90
N HIS A 45 -21.28 8.84 -1.03
CA HIS A 45 -20.16 8.30 -0.29
C HIS A 45 -20.33 8.46 1.23
N THR A 46 -20.67 9.67 1.69
CA THR A 46 -20.88 9.95 3.12
C THR A 46 -22.05 9.16 3.72
N ASN A 47 -23.14 9.00 2.99
CA ASN A 47 -24.25 8.16 3.44
C ASN A 47 -23.84 6.68 3.54
N LYS A 48 -23.14 6.15 2.54
CA LYS A 48 -22.63 4.78 2.59
C LYS A 48 -21.65 4.57 3.73
N LEU A 49 -20.75 5.52 4.00
CA LEU A 49 -19.86 5.45 5.17
C LEU A 49 -20.66 5.42 6.50
N ALA A 50 -21.78 6.14 6.56
CA ALA A 50 -22.66 6.11 7.74
C ALA A 50 -23.30 4.72 7.92
N ASP A 51 -23.76 4.09 6.85
CA ASP A 51 -24.32 2.74 6.87
C ASP A 51 -23.26 1.69 7.24
N GLU A 52 -22.02 1.88 6.79
CA GLU A 52 -20.88 0.98 7.04
C GLU A 52 -20.31 1.08 8.45
N ARG A 53 -20.65 2.12 9.24
CA ARG A 53 -20.16 2.31 10.62
C ARG A 53 -20.35 1.10 11.52
N GLY A 54 -21.42 0.33 11.32
CA GLY A 54 -21.71 -0.89 12.08
C GLY A 54 -20.66 -2.00 11.89
N TYR A 55 -19.89 -1.95 10.82
CA TYR A 55 -18.82 -2.90 10.52
C TYR A 55 -17.43 -2.38 10.94
N LEU A 56 -17.30 -1.09 11.21
CA LEU A 56 -16.05 -0.42 11.60
C LEU A 56 -15.85 -0.45 13.12
N ASN A 57 -15.86 -1.63 13.71
CA ASN A 57 -15.59 -1.84 15.13
C ASN A 57 -14.21 -2.47 15.28
N PRO A 58 -13.17 -1.68 15.62
CA PRO A 58 -11.82 -2.19 15.74
C PRO A 58 -11.70 -3.20 16.88
N LYS A 59 -10.97 -4.29 16.65
CA LYS A 59 -10.36 -5.07 17.72
C LYS A 59 -9.12 -4.31 18.19
N GLY A 60 -8.69 -4.57 19.43
CA GLY A 60 -7.54 -3.86 19.99
C GLY A 60 -7.90 -2.60 20.75
N GLN A 61 -7.00 -1.64 20.79
CA GLN A 61 -7.11 -0.42 21.59
C GLN A 61 -6.57 0.80 20.87
N MET A 62 -6.95 1.98 21.36
CA MET A 62 -6.37 3.25 20.91
C MET A 62 -5.29 3.67 21.91
N VAL A 63 -4.12 4.03 21.38
CA VAL A 63 -2.96 4.52 22.16
C VAL A 63 -2.69 5.95 21.72
N GLU A 64 -2.62 6.88 22.68
CA GLU A 64 -2.28 8.27 22.40
C GLU A 64 -0.76 8.42 22.33
N VAL A 65 -0.25 8.87 21.18
CA VAL A 65 1.16 9.16 20.94
C VAL A 65 1.23 10.50 20.20
N ASP A 66 2.02 11.43 20.71
CA ASP A 66 2.26 12.76 20.12
C ASP A 66 0.96 13.53 19.76
N GLY A 67 -0.08 13.37 20.59
CA GLY A 67 -1.38 14.00 20.39
C GLY A 67 -2.22 13.36 19.29
N ASN A 68 -1.84 12.18 18.80
CA ASN A 68 -2.62 11.37 17.88
C ASN A 68 -3.08 10.07 18.54
N ASN A 69 -4.22 9.55 18.11
CA ASN A 69 -4.74 8.26 18.54
C ASN A 69 -4.35 7.19 17.53
N ILE A 70 -3.49 6.27 17.94
CA ILE A 70 -3.00 5.14 17.13
C ILE A 70 -3.77 3.89 17.52
N HIS A 71 -4.36 3.23 16.55
CA HIS A 71 -5.02 1.95 16.74
C HIS A 71 -3.99 0.81 16.78
N VAL A 72 -4.07 -0.01 17.82
CA VAL A 72 -3.12 -1.11 18.05
C VAL A 72 -3.85 -2.39 18.38
N ILE A 73 -3.42 -3.49 17.78
CA ILE A 73 -3.81 -4.85 18.14
C ILE A 73 -2.62 -5.51 18.83
N VAL A 74 -2.83 -5.97 20.06
CA VAL A 74 -1.92 -6.90 20.74
C VAL A 74 -2.67 -8.22 20.88
N ASP A 75 -2.11 -9.30 20.36
CA ASP A 75 -2.76 -10.61 20.31
C ASP A 75 -1.73 -11.72 20.61
N GLY A 76 -2.18 -12.95 20.70
CA GLY A 76 -1.35 -14.13 20.96
C GLY A 76 -0.87 -14.24 22.39
N ASN A 77 0.31 -14.81 22.59
CA ASN A 77 0.87 -15.10 23.91
C ASN A 77 1.66 -13.93 24.47
N GLU A 78 1.08 -13.17 25.39
CA GLU A 78 1.76 -12.04 26.05
C GLU A 78 2.99 -12.43 26.87
N LYS A 79 3.15 -13.74 27.19
CA LYS A 79 4.31 -14.26 27.93
C LYS A 79 5.40 -14.84 27.02
N SER A 80 5.20 -14.76 25.70
CA SER A 80 6.21 -15.17 24.76
C SER A 80 7.48 -14.33 24.92
N ASP A 81 8.63 -14.94 24.78
CA ASP A 81 9.93 -14.28 24.69
C ASP A 81 10.14 -13.57 23.35
N LYS A 82 9.29 -13.87 22.36
CA LYS A 82 9.31 -13.25 21.03
C LYS A 82 8.09 -12.37 20.79
N THR A 83 8.34 -11.12 20.44
CA THR A 83 7.33 -10.14 20.03
C THR A 83 7.46 -9.86 18.53
N LEU A 84 6.45 -10.24 17.75
CA LEU A 84 6.37 -9.99 16.33
C LEU A 84 5.62 -8.68 16.08
N VAL A 85 6.30 -7.69 15.49
CA VAL A 85 5.73 -6.38 15.16
C VAL A 85 5.47 -6.33 13.65
N PHE A 86 4.20 -6.37 13.27
CA PHE A 86 3.76 -6.33 11.88
C PHE A 86 3.66 -4.89 11.40
N ILE A 87 4.37 -4.59 10.30
CA ILE A 87 4.45 -3.25 9.71
C ILE A 87 3.83 -3.29 8.32
N HIS A 88 2.71 -2.57 8.14
CA HIS A 88 1.99 -2.54 6.88
C HIS A 88 2.63 -1.60 5.86
N SER A 89 2.47 -1.92 4.59
CA SER A 89 2.87 -1.07 3.46
C SER A 89 2.01 0.20 3.36
N ASN A 90 2.53 1.22 2.69
CA ASN A 90 1.70 2.34 2.25
C ASN A 90 0.55 1.86 1.33
N GLY A 91 -0.56 2.57 1.32
CA GLY A 91 -1.76 2.21 0.55
C GLY A 91 -2.62 1.11 1.17
N ILE A 92 -2.16 0.41 2.21
CA ILE A 92 -2.89 -0.67 2.87
C ILE A 92 -3.64 -0.13 4.10
N THR A 93 -4.96 -0.32 4.14
CA THR A 93 -5.83 0.24 5.19
C THR A 93 -6.68 -0.78 5.91
N ASP A 94 -6.60 -2.05 5.52
CA ASP A 94 -7.46 -3.12 6.00
C ASP A 94 -6.68 -4.24 6.72
N ASP A 95 -5.37 -4.04 6.99
CA ASP A 95 -4.52 -5.07 7.59
C ASP A 95 -4.90 -5.43 9.02
N SER A 96 -5.53 -4.54 9.77
CA SER A 96 -6.13 -4.85 11.08
C SER A 96 -7.15 -6.01 11.04
N VAL A 97 -7.72 -6.29 9.86
CA VAL A 97 -8.61 -7.44 9.61
C VAL A 97 -7.95 -8.47 8.72
N ALA A 98 -7.15 -8.04 7.75
CA ALA A 98 -6.51 -8.94 6.79
C ALA A 98 -5.48 -9.87 7.44
N LEU A 99 -4.85 -9.45 8.54
CA LEU A 99 -3.89 -10.25 9.31
C LEU A 99 -4.55 -11.26 10.26
N GLU A 100 -5.87 -11.16 10.54
CA GLU A 100 -6.53 -12.04 11.51
C GLU A 100 -6.32 -13.56 11.23
N PRO A 101 -6.41 -14.05 9.99
CA PRO A 101 -6.15 -15.46 9.71
C PRO A 101 -4.70 -15.87 9.99
N LEU A 102 -3.72 -15.02 9.67
CA LEU A 102 -2.31 -15.26 9.99
C LEU A 102 -2.07 -15.25 11.50
N PHE A 103 -2.64 -14.26 12.21
CA PHE A 103 -2.53 -14.15 13.68
C PHE A 103 -3.07 -15.39 14.37
N GLY A 104 -4.18 -15.96 13.88
CA GLY A 104 -4.74 -17.21 14.39
C GLY A 104 -3.80 -18.42 14.30
N LYS A 105 -2.72 -18.34 13.48
CA LYS A 105 -1.71 -19.40 13.31
C LYS A 105 -0.44 -19.16 14.13
N LEU A 106 -0.26 -17.95 14.63
CA LEU A 106 0.97 -17.50 15.33
C LEU A 106 0.73 -17.25 16.83
N GLN A 107 -0.31 -17.86 17.41
CA GLN A 107 -0.77 -17.58 18.79
C GLN A 107 0.26 -17.93 19.89
N ASP A 108 1.33 -18.66 19.58
CA ASP A 108 2.42 -18.94 20.51
C ASP A 108 3.35 -17.73 20.74
N TYR A 109 3.29 -16.74 19.87
CA TYR A 109 4.08 -15.51 19.94
C TYR A 109 3.23 -14.34 20.43
N ARG A 110 3.87 -13.29 20.96
CA ARG A 110 3.21 -12.00 21.15
C ARG A 110 3.15 -11.30 19.78
N LEU A 111 1.96 -10.93 19.34
CA LEU A 111 1.71 -10.32 18.05
C LEU A 111 1.30 -8.86 18.27
N VAL A 112 1.96 -7.94 17.61
CA VAL A 112 1.63 -6.51 17.64
C VAL A 112 1.44 -6.03 16.21
N TYR A 113 0.31 -5.40 15.96
CA TYR A 113 0.03 -4.67 14.74
C TYR A 113 -0.49 -3.28 15.09
N MET A 114 -0.08 -2.26 14.34
CA MET A 114 -0.61 -0.92 14.49
C MET A 114 -0.98 -0.33 13.13
N ASP A 115 -2.15 0.30 13.07
CA ASP A 115 -2.48 1.21 11.99
C ASP A 115 -1.70 2.50 12.24
N ARG A 116 -0.71 2.82 11.39
CA ARG A 116 0.03 4.08 11.51
C ARG A 116 -0.90 5.29 11.34
N SER A 117 -0.45 6.47 11.73
CA SER A 117 -1.18 7.73 11.52
C SER A 117 -1.68 7.87 10.08
N GLY A 118 -2.97 8.13 9.91
CA GLY A 118 -3.64 8.27 8.62
C GLY A 118 -4.14 7.00 7.98
N PHE A 119 -3.92 5.82 8.62
CA PHE A 119 -4.33 4.52 8.11
C PHE A 119 -5.37 3.85 9.02
N GLY A 120 -6.11 2.91 8.44
CA GLY A 120 -7.02 2.03 9.18
C GLY A 120 -7.99 2.75 10.11
N TYR A 121 -7.84 2.52 11.39
CA TYR A 121 -8.64 3.16 12.45
C TYR A 121 -7.94 4.33 13.14
N SER A 122 -6.64 4.54 12.86
CA SER A 122 -5.86 5.61 13.46
C SER A 122 -6.30 7.01 13.01
N GLY A 123 -5.95 8.01 13.81
CA GLY A 123 -6.16 9.42 13.47
C GLY A 123 -5.22 9.92 12.37
N THR A 124 -5.52 11.08 11.82
CA THR A 124 -4.68 11.78 10.84
C THR A 124 -3.32 12.13 11.44
N ALA A 125 -2.26 12.04 10.66
CA ALA A 125 -0.91 12.34 11.10
C ALA A 125 -0.75 13.77 11.63
N LYS A 126 0.07 13.92 12.66
CA LYS A 126 0.46 15.20 13.26
C LYS A 126 1.92 15.55 12.99
N THR A 127 2.69 14.59 12.50
CA THR A 127 4.10 14.69 12.15
C THR A 127 4.27 14.46 10.66
N ASP A 128 5.43 14.79 10.13
CA ASP A 128 5.82 14.46 8.76
C ASP A 128 5.81 12.95 8.53
N LYS A 129 5.76 12.56 7.25
CA LYS A 129 5.76 11.17 6.79
C LYS A 129 7.14 10.72 6.30
N ASP A 130 8.20 11.33 6.83
CA ASP A 130 9.55 10.82 6.62
C ASP A 130 9.81 9.56 7.43
N ILE A 131 10.85 8.81 7.04
CA ILE A 131 11.11 7.49 7.59
C ILE A 131 11.45 7.54 9.09
N GLU A 132 12.12 8.61 9.54
CA GLU A 132 12.41 8.83 10.95
C GLU A 132 11.12 8.94 11.77
N SER A 133 10.22 9.82 11.34
CA SER A 133 8.94 10.06 12.02
C SER A 133 8.08 8.81 12.05
N ILE A 134 8.07 8.01 10.97
CA ILE A 134 7.34 6.75 10.90
C ILE A 134 7.90 5.73 11.90
N VAL A 135 9.23 5.56 11.95
CA VAL A 135 9.87 4.62 12.87
C VAL A 135 9.69 5.07 14.33
N GLU A 136 9.86 6.37 14.61
CA GLU A 136 9.66 6.90 15.97
C GLU A 136 8.21 6.78 16.45
N GLU A 137 7.22 6.95 15.58
CA GLU A 137 5.81 6.71 15.93
C GLU A 137 5.60 5.27 16.39
N MET A 138 6.11 4.28 15.63
CA MET A 138 6.00 2.87 15.99
C MET A 138 6.69 2.54 17.33
N ARG A 139 7.90 3.07 17.54
CA ARG A 139 8.66 2.90 18.79
C ARG A 139 7.93 3.53 19.98
N SER A 140 7.38 4.72 19.79
CA SER A 140 6.61 5.43 20.82
C SER A 140 5.35 4.68 21.22
N VAL A 141 4.66 4.05 20.28
CA VAL A 141 3.49 3.19 20.53
C VAL A 141 3.88 1.98 21.37
N LEU A 142 4.96 1.28 21.03
CA LEU A 142 5.44 0.12 21.81
C LEU A 142 5.86 0.52 23.21
N ALA A 143 6.56 1.64 23.37
CA ALA A 143 6.91 2.20 24.67
C ALA A 143 5.68 2.57 25.52
N ALA A 144 4.66 3.20 24.93
CA ALA A 144 3.42 3.54 25.61
C ALA A 144 2.66 2.30 26.11
N LEU A 145 2.81 1.17 25.39
CA LEU A 145 2.24 -0.12 25.80
C LEU A 145 3.13 -0.91 26.77
N SER A 146 4.34 -0.40 27.09
CA SER A 146 5.33 -1.11 27.89
C SER A 146 5.71 -2.48 27.28
N ILE A 147 5.79 -2.53 25.96
CA ILE A 147 6.25 -3.70 25.19
C ILE A 147 7.72 -3.45 24.85
N ASP A 148 8.61 -4.13 25.55
CA ASP A 148 10.04 -4.00 25.36
C ASP A 148 10.55 -4.95 24.28
N GLY A 149 11.61 -4.53 23.55
CA GLY A 149 12.34 -5.37 22.60
C GLY A 149 13.29 -6.38 23.28
N PRO A 150 14.06 -7.12 22.48
CA PRO A 150 14.16 -6.98 21.04
C PRO A 150 12.95 -7.56 20.30
N TYR A 151 12.62 -6.95 19.16
CA TYR A 151 11.45 -7.31 18.34
C TYR A 151 11.84 -8.16 17.12
N VAL A 152 10.94 -9.02 16.69
CA VAL A 152 10.92 -9.56 15.33
C VAL A 152 10.07 -8.63 14.47
N LEU A 153 10.69 -7.85 13.59
CA LEU A 153 9.96 -6.95 12.70
C LEU A 153 9.41 -7.75 11.50
N VAL A 154 8.13 -7.60 11.21
CA VAL A 154 7.46 -8.30 10.10
C VAL A 154 6.88 -7.27 9.12
N PRO A 155 7.75 -6.64 8.30
CA PRO A 155 7.33 -5.67 7.29
C PRO A 155 6.73 -6.33 6.05
N ASN A 156 5.79 -5.62 5.39
CA ASN A 156 5.28 -5.96 4.07
C ASN A 156 5.53 -4.82 3.07
N GLY A 157 5.90 -5.15 1.84
CA GLY A 157 6.08 -4.19 0.76
C GLY A 157 7.08 -3.08 1.09
N ILE A 158 6.72 -1.80 0.88
CA ILE A 158 7.61 -0.66 1.12
C ILE A 158 8.02 -0.51 2.59
N ALA A 159 7.26 -1.07 3.54
CA ALA A 159 7.63 -1.09 4.95
C ALA A 159 8.94 -1.84 5.24
N GLY A 160 9.48 -2.57 4.26
CA GLY A 160 10.84 -3.10 4.30
C GLY A 160 11.90 -2.01 4.53
N LEU A 161 11.70 -0.81 3.97
CA LEU A 161 12.60 0.33 4.18
C LEU A 161 12.58 0.77 5.65
N GLU A 162 11.40 0.83 6.27
CA GLU A 162 11.23 1.23 7.66
C GLU A 162 11.88 0.22 8.62
N ALA A 163 11.69 -1.08 8.36
CA ALA A 163 12.28 -2.13 9.19
C ALA A 163 13.80 -2.16 9.08
N VAL A 164 14.38 -1.97 7.88
CA VAL A 164 15.82 -1.87 7.66
C VAL A 164 16.39 -0.63 8.37
N TYR A 165 15.71 0.53 8.22
CA TYR A 165 16.12 1.77 8.88
C TYR A 165 16.06 1.66 10.40
N TRP A 166 15.02 1.04 10.95
CA TRP A 166 14.90 0.78 12.39
C TRP A 166 16.03 -0.10 12.89
N ALA A 167 16.31 -1.21 12.19
CA ALA A 167 17.36 -2.15 12.57
C ALA A 167 18.76 -1.55 12.49
N ASP A 168 19.04 -0.63 11.56
CA ASP A 168 20.32 0.07 11.47
C ASP A 168 20.52 1.08 12.61
N LEU A 169 19.49 1.90 12.90
CA LEU A 169 19.58 2.94 13.93
C LEU A 169 19.50 2.38 15.36
N TYR A 170 18.72 1.34 15.57
CA TYR A 170 18.42 0.77 16.88
C TYR A 170 18.61 -0.76 16.90
N PRO A 171 19.83 -1.25 16.56
CA PRO A 171 20.07 -2.69 16.40
C PRO A 171 19.78 -3.51 17.67
N GLN A 172 19.88 -2.89 18.85
CA GLN A 172 19.56 -3.54 20.13
C GLN A 172 18.06 -3.77 20.34
N GLU A 173 17.19 -3.10 19.56
CA GLU A 173 15.74 -3.26 19.63
C GLU A 173 15.21 -4.32 18.66
N VAL A 174 16.04 -4.82 17.74
CA VAL A 174 15.63 -5.74 16.68
C VAL A 174 16.34 -7.07 16.80
N GLU A 175 15.59 -8.13 17.05
CA GLU A 175 16.10 -9.51 17.08
C GLU A 175 16.33 -10.03 15.66
N SER A 176 15.35 -9.84 14.79
CA SER A 176 15.40 -10.27 13.40
C SER A 176 14.34 -9.55 12.55
N ILE A 177 14.43 -9.66 11.22
CA ILE A 177 13.45 -9.16 10.28
C ILE A 177 12.89 -10.33 9.47
N ILE A 178 11.56 -10.42 9.35
CA ILE A 178 10.88 -11.36 8.47
C ILE A 178 10.09 -10.55 7.43
N GLY A 179 10.73 -10.24 6.33
CA GLY A 179 10.16 -9.42 5.26
C GLY A 179 9.20 -10.21 4.37
N ILE A 180 7.97 -9.73 4.20
CA ILE A 180 6.99 -10.33 3.30
C ILE A 180 6.90 -9.48 2.04
N ASN A 181 7.48 -9.97 0.95
CA ASN A 181 7.53 -9.28 -0.34
C ASN A 181 8.02 -7.82 -0.25
N ILE A 182 9.08 -7.61 0.53
CA ILE A 182 9.56 -6.26 0.85
C ILE A 182 10.30 -5.60 -0.31
N SER A 183 10.14 -4.28 -0.40
CA SER A 183 10.95 -3.41 -1.25
C SER A 183 12.32 -3.14 -0.62
N VAL A 184 13.28 -2.82 -1.47
CA VAL A 184 14.64 -2.41 -1.09
C VAL A 184 14.93 -0.99 -1.58
N ALA A 185 15.90 -0.32 -0.97
CA ALA A 185 16.25 1.04 -1.38
C ALA A 185 16.64 1.14 -2.87
N ASN A 186 17.20 0.09 -3.43
CA ASN A 186 17.59 0.02 -4.84
C ASN A 186 16.39 0.04 -5.81
N ASP A 187 15.19 -0.34 -5.37
CA ASP A 187 13.97 -0.26 -6.20
C ASP A 187 13.62 1.19 -6.59
N PHE A 188 14.20 2.17 -5.88
CA PHE A 188 13.97 3.60 -6.08
C PHE A 188 15.12 4.30 -6.81
N GLU A 189 16.15 3.59 -7.24
CA GLU A 189 17.29 4.18 -7.95
C GLU A 189 16.89 4.73 -9.32
N GLY A 190 17.29 5.97 -9.57
CA GLY A 190 16.99 6.64 -10.84
C GLY A 190 15.55 7.13 -10.99
N ILE A 191 14.71 6.94 -9.97
CA ILE A 191 13.34 7.46 -9.92
C ILE A 191 13.35 8.81 -9.22
N THR A 192 12.72 9.82 -9.81
CA THR A 192 12.50 11.11 -9.14
C THR A 192 11.20 11.08 -8.33
N GLU A 193 11.09 11.96 -7.32
CA GLU A 193 9.86 12.11 -6.52
C GLU A 193 8.64 12.35 -7.42
N GLU A 194 8.75 13.21 -8.44
CA GLU A 194 7.65 13.50 -9.37
C GLU A 194 7.25 12.30 -10.23
N GLN A 195 8.21 11.41 -10.58
CA GLN A 195 7.92 10.16 -11.31
C GLN A 195 7.22 9.15 -10.40
N TYR A 196 7.59 9.08 -9.13
CA TYR A 196 6.98 8.16 -8.17
C TYR A 196 5.63 8.67 -7.67
N CYS A 197 5.54 9.94 -7.29
CA CYS A 197 4.34 10.57 -6.75
C CYS A 197 4.10 11.95 -7.39
N GLY A 198 3.40 11.97 -8.53
CA GLY A 198 3.17 13.16 -9.33
C GLY A 198 1.77 13.76 -9.16
N PHE A 199 1.41 14.64 -10.09
CA PHE A 199 0.12 15.35 -10.10
C PHE A 199 -1.10 14.40 -10.10
N PHE A 200 -1.01 13.25 -10.77
CA PHE A 200 -2.12 12.28 -10.79
C PHE A 200 -2.37 11.68 -9.42
N ASN A 201 -1.33 11.44 -8.62
CA ASN A 201 -1.44 10.96 -7.25
C ASN A 201 -2.21 11.97 -6.39
N TYR A 202 -1.94 13.28 -6.53
CA TYR A 202 -2.75 14.32 -5.89
C TYR A 202 -4.22 14.29 -6.32
N LEU A 203 -4.50 14.07 -7.61
CA LEU A 203 -5.89 13.93 -8.08
C LEU A 203 -6.58 12.70 -7.47
N MET A 204 -5.86 11.61 -7.20
CA MET A 204 -6.41 10.43 -6.53
C MET A 204 -6.92 10.74 -5.12
N VAL A 205 -6.26 11.65 -4.37
CA VAL A 205 -6.77 12.14 -3.07
C VAL A 205 -8.14 12.79 -3.24
N LYS A 206 -8.33 13.61 -4.29
CA LYS A 206 -9.61 14.28 -4.56
C LYS A 206 -10.68 13.30 -5.04
N PHE A 207 -10.30 12.33 -5.86
CA PHE A 207 -11.15 11.25 -6.33
C PHE A 207 -11.64 10.38 -5.14
N ALA A 208 -10.73 10.04 -4.22
CA ALA A 208 -11.04 9.30 -3.01
C ALA A 208 -12.02 10.05 -2.09
N ALA A 209 -11.80 11.36 -1.91
CA ALA A 209 -12.63 12.20 -1.05
C ALA A 209 -14.10 12.26 -1.47
N ILE A 210 -14.41 12.08 -2.76
CA ILE A 210 -15.79 11.99 -3.28
C ILE A 210 -16.32 10.56 -3.39
N GLY A 211 -15.53 9.57 -2.96
CA GLY A 211 -15.91 8.16 -3.01
C GLY A 211 -15.76 7.51 -4.37
N GLY A 212 -14.89 8.04 -5.23
CA GLY A 212 -14.63 7.52 -6.57
C GLY A 212 -14.17 6.05 -6.57
N GLN A 213 -13.40 5.62 -5.56
CA GLN A 213 -12.97 4.23 -5.36
C GLN A 213 -14.14 3.23 -5.33
N ARG A 214 -15.35 3.65 -4.92
CA ARG A 214 -16.53 2.77 -4.88
C ARG A 214 -16.98 2.27 -6.24
N TYR A 215 -16.51 2.91 -7.31
CA TYR A 215 -16.84 2.58 -8.70
C TYR A 215 -15.68 1.85 -9.41
N VAL A 216 -14.59 1.58 -8.71
CA VAL A 216 -13.42 0.87 -9.24
C VAL A 216 -13.32 -0.49 -8.54
N LYS A 217 -13.66 -1.58 -9.27
CA LYS A 217 -13.76 -2.93 -8.69
C LYS A 217 -12.40 -3.42 -8.16
N SER A 218 -11.33 -3.17 -8.88
CA SER A 218 -9.96 -3.60 -8.55
C SER A 218 -9.39 -3.02 -7.24
N VAL A 219 -10.00 -1.94 -6.73
CA VAL A 219 -9.61 -1.37 -5.42
C VAL A 219 -9.96 -2.31 -4.26
N TYR A 220 -10.94 -3.21 -4.44
CA TYR A 220 -11.45 -4.06 -3.39
C TYR A 220 -10.92 -5.50 -3.51
N PRO A 221 -10.44 -6.10 -2.41
CA PRO A 221 -9.90 -7.45 -2.46
C PRO A 221 -11.01 -8.47 -2.76
N ASP A 222 -10.65 -9.49 -3.53
CA ASP A 222 -11.40 -10.72 -3.64
C ASP A 222 -11.02 -11.69 -2.51
N ASN A 223 -11.91 -12.64 -2.19
CA ASN A 223 -11.67 -13.63 -1.15
C ASN A 223 -11.10 -14.92 -1.77
N ILE A 224 -9.91 -14.81 -2.34
CA ILE A 224 -9.21 -15.94 -2.95
C ILE A 224 -8.99 -17.03 -1.89
N GLY A 225 -9.24 -18.29 -2.24
CA GLY A 225 -9.10 -19.41 -1.31
C GLY A 225 -10.10 -19.42 -0.14
N ALA A 226 -11.10 -18.53 -0.15
CA ALA A 226 -12.11 -18.40 0.92
C ALA A 226 -11.51 -18.25 2.34
N VAL A 227 -10.42 -17.51 2.44
CA VAL A 227 -9.66 -17.28 3.69
C VAL A 227 -10.48 -16.51 4.71
N TYR A 228 -11.35 -15.60 4.24
CA TYR A 228 -12.10 -14.68 5.11
C TYR A 228 -13.58 -15.03 5.19
N THR A 229 -14.18 -14.80 6.34
CA THR A 229 -15.63 -14.81 6.51
C THR A 229 -16.27 -13.61 5.79
N GLU A 230 -17.56 -13.72 5.48
CA GLU A 230 -18.33 -12.63 4.86
C GLU A 230 -18.22 -11.31 5.68
N LYS A 231 -18.30 -11.41 7.02
CA LYS A 231 -18.17 -10.24 7.90
C LYS A 231 -16.81 -9.58 7.78
N GLN A 232 -15.72 -10.36 7.75
CA GLN A 232 -14.36 -9.83 7.54
C GLN A 232 -14.25 -9.13 6.19
N MET A 233 -14.77 -9.72 5.12
CA MET A 233 -14.76 -9.10 3.80
C MET A 233 -15.53 -7.79 3.73
N ILE A 234 -16.70 -7.71 4.40
CA ILE A 234 -17.47 -6.46 4.50
C ILE A 234 -16.66 -5.41 5.27
N THR A 235 -16.02 -5.78 6.39
CA THR A 235 -15.20 -4.88 7.20
C THR A 235 -13.99 -4.36 6.42
N ARG A 236 -13.27 -5.25 5.71
CA ARG A 236 -12.15 -4.87 4.85
C ARG A 236 -12.58 -3.85 3.78
N LYS A 237 -13.66 -4.13 3.06
CA LYS A 237 -14.23 -3.22 2.06
C LYS A 237 -14.66 -1.88 2.65
N ALA A 238 -15.21 -1.87 3.85
CA ALA A 238 -15.58 -0.65 4.56
C ALA A 238 -14.35 0.19 4.96
N LEU A 239 -13.29 -0.45 5.46
CA LEU A 239 -12.00 0.20 5.78
C LEU A 239 -11.37 0.83 4.55
N ILE A 240 -11.30 0.08 3.45
CA ILE A 240 -10.80 0.59 2.17
C ILE A 240 -11.67 1.76 1.70
N SER A 241 -13.00 1.62 1.73
CA SER A 241 -13.90 2.71 1.33
C SER A 241 -13.70 3.98 2.17
N LYS A 242 -13.40 3.83 3.46
CA LYS A 242 -13.16 4.95 4.38
C LYS A 242 -11.82 5.63 4.13
N ASN A 243 -10.77 4.85 3.89
CA ASN A 243 -9.39 5.31 3.95
C ASN A 243 -8.62 5.20 2.61
N PHE A 244 -9.31 4.95 1.48
CA PHE A 244 -8.63 4.85 0.19
C PHE A 244 -7.92 6.16 -0.14
N TYR A 245 -6.63 6.09 -0.40
CA TYR A 245 -5.78 7.16 -0.87
C TYR A 245 -5.97 8.50 -0.13
N THR A 246 -5.76 8.46 1.18
CA THR A 246 -5.88 9.64 2.05
C THR A 246 -4.77 10.66 1.78
N GLN A 247 -4.90 11.87 2.35
CA GLN A 247 -3.84 12.88 2.31
C GLN A 247 -2.55 12.34 2.96
N ASP A 248 -2.67 11.60 4.08
CA ASP A 248 -1.52 11.00 4.78
C ASP A 248 -0.78 9.98 3.92
N MET A 249 -1.52 9.16 3.14
CA MET A 249 -0.93 8.22 2.18
C MET A 249 -0.16 8.94 1.07
N TYR A 250 -0.76 9.98 0.53
CA TYR A 250 -0.12 10.80 -0.50
C TYR A 250 1.16 11.47 0.03
N GLU A 251 1.14 11.99 1.25
CA GLU A 251 2.31 12.58 1.88
C GLU A 251 3.42 11.55 2.13
N GLU A 252 3.07 10.33 2.51
CA GLU A 252 4.04 9.23 2.64
C GLU A 252 4.64 8.85 1.29
N GLU A 253 3.85 8.81 0.21
CA GLU A 253 4.36 8.57 -1.15
C GLU A 253 5.30 9.68 -1.63
N LEU A 254 5.03 10.95 -1.28
CA LEU A 254 5.93 12.06 -1.61
C LEU A 254 7.33 11.88 -0.99
N HIS A 255 7.42 11.24 0.17
CA HIS A 255 8.69 10.99 0.85
C HIS A 255 9.38 9.68 0.43
N ALA A 256 8.71 8.80 -0.34
CA ALA A 256 9.18 7.44 -0.59
C ALA A 256 10.60 7.39 -1.18
N VAL A 257 10.89 8.22 -2.19
CA VAL A 257 12.21 8.29 -2.84
C VAL A 257 13.28 8.84 -1.89
N ALA A 258 12.96 9.90 -1.15
CA ALA A 258 13.86 10.48 -0.14
C ALA A 258 14.10 9.50 1.02
N ASN A 259 13.05 8.78 1.46
CA ASN A 259 13.14 7.75 2.49
C ASN A 259 14.05 6.60 2.03
N ALA A 260 13.89 6.13 0.79
CA ALA A 260 14.77 5.09 0.23
C ALA A 260 16.24 5.56 0.15
N ALA A 261 16.49 6.82 -0.20
CA ALA A 261 17.84 7.37 -0.21
C ALA A 261 18.46 7.40 1.19
N LYS A 262 17.69 7.77 2.23
CA LYS A 262 18.14 7.72 3.63
C LYS A 262 18.47 6.30 4.10
N VAL A 263 17.63 5.32 3.75
CA VAL A 263 17.90 3.90 4.06
C VAL A 263 19.18 3.43 3.39
N LYS A 264 19.40 3.84 2.14
CA LYS A 264 20.62 3.50 1.42
C LYS A 264 21.88 4.13 2.07
N GLU A 265 21.76 5.37 2.55
CA GLU A 265 22.85 6.09 3.25
C GLU A 265 23.14 5.45 4.62
N ALA A 266 22.11 5.07 5.36
CA ALA A 266 22.24 4.37 6.65
C ALA A 266 22.97 3.02 6.48
N GLY A 267 22.59 2.25 5.49
CA GLY A 267 23.21 0.97 5.16
C GLY A 267 22.29 -0.21 5.38
N PHE A 268 22.85 -1.41 5.24
CA PHE A 268 22.12 -2.65 5.47
C PHE A 268 22.55 -3.28 6.80
N PRO A 269 21.63 -3.67 7.68
CA PRO A 269 21.94 -4.21 9.02
C PRO A 269 22.49 -5.65 8.94
N THR A 270 23.78 -5.79 8.64
CA THR A 270 24.44 -7.09 8.39
C THR A 270 24.51 -8.00 9.62
N ASP A 271 24.33 -7.45 10.82
CA ASP A 271 24.38 -8.21 12.07
C ASP A 271 22.97 -8.70 12.52
N ILE A 272 21.91 -8.23 11.85
CA ILE A 272 20.54 -8.62 12.15
C ILE A 272 20.09 -9.74 11.20
N PRO A 273 19.76 -10.95 11.72
CA PRO A 273 19.25 -12.04 10.89
C PRO A 273 17.97 -11.64 10.15
N MET A 274 17.84 -12.05 8.89
CA MET A 274 16.69 -11.72 8.06
C MET A 274 16.20 -12.94 7.28
N LEU A 275 14.86 -13.11 7.23
CA LEU A 275 14.17 -13.95 6.26
C LEU A 275 13.39 -13.05 5.31
N VAL A 276 13.52 -13.24 4.00
CA VAL A 276 12.70 -12.58 2.99
C VAL A 276 11.85 -13.60 2.27
N ILE A 277 10.54 -13.49 2.43
CA ILE A 277 9.54 -14.31 1.75
C ILE A 277 9.04 -13.52 0.54
N PHE A 278 9.45 -13.90 -0.65
CA PHE A 278 8.95 -13.33 -1.89
C PHE A 278 7.60 -13.93 -2.25
N SER A 279 6.69 -13.11 -2.74
CA SER A 279 5.50 -13.58 -3.46
C SER A 279 5.78 -13.59 -4.95
N ASN A 280 5.25 -14.59 -5.65
CA ASN A 280 5.35 -14.69 -7.10
C ASN A 280 3.97 -14.98 -7.69
N PRO A 281 3.26 -13.95 -8.16
CA PRO A 281 1.93 -14.12 -8.75
C PRO A 281 1.96 -14.94 -10.04
N LEU A 282 3.11 -14.98 -10.74
CA LEU A 282 3.28 -15.75 -11.97
C LEU A 282 3.27 -17.26 -11.74
N MET A 283 3.51 -17.70 -10.50
CA MET A 283 3.43 -19.12 -10.10
C MET A 283 2.02 -19.53 -9.66
N HIS A 284 1.05 -18.60 -9.64
CA HIS A 284 -0.25 -18.85 -9.07
C HIS A 284 -1.06 -19.85 -9.93
N PRO A 285 -1.54 -20.97 -9.36
CA PRO A 285 -2.22 -22.04 -10.11
C PRO A 285 -3.60 -21.60 -10.66
N TYR A 286 -4.17 -20.53 -10.16
CA TYR A 286 -5.52 -20.04 -10.49
C TYR A 286 -5.52 -18.72 -11.27
N ILE A 287 -4.41 -18.37 -11.92
CA ILE A 287 -4.30 -17.13 -12.73
C ILE A 287 -5.44 -17.02 -13.76
N ASP A 288 -5.82 -18.15 -14.38
CA ASP A 288 -6.84 -18.17 -15.42
C ASP A 288 -8.27 -18.09 -14.89
N ASP A 289 -8.48 -18.46 -13.61
CA ASP A 289 -9.80 -18.58 -13.00
C ASP A 289 -10.19 -17.36 -12.16
N ASP A 290 -9.22 -16.52 -11.75
CA ASP A 290 -9.45 -15.37 -10.87
C ASP A 290 -9.02 -14.06 -11.52
N ALA A 291 -9.97 -13.15 -11.72
CA ALA A 291 -9.74 -11.89 -12.41
C ALA A 291 -8.76 -10.96 -11.67
N SER A 292 -8.73 -10.98 -10.32
CA SER A 292 -7.84 -10.15 -9.53
C SER A 292 -6.39 -10.65 -9.60
N VAL A 293 -6.20 -11.97 -9.59
CA VAL A 293 -4.89 -12.60 -9.77
C VAL A 293 -4.37 -12.36 -11.19
N ARG A 294 -5.26 -12.44 -12.18
CA ARG A 294 -4.91 -12.12 -13.58
C ARG A 294 -4.48 -10.66 -13.74
N GLU A 295 -5.22 -9.74 -13.13
CA GLU A 295 -4.91 -8.30 -13.19
C GLU A 295 -3.58 -8.00 -12.50
N GLU A 296 -3.29 -8.62 -11.35
CA GLU A 296 -1.99 -8.53 -10.66
C GLU A 296 -0.87 -9.17 -11.50
N TYR A 297 -1.13 -10.30 -12.16
CA TYR A 297 -0.20 -10.95 -13.08
C TYR A 297 0.13 -10.07 -14.29
N GLU A 298 -0.88 -9.52 -14.95
CA GLU A 298 -0.71 -8.61 -16.09
C GLU A 298 0.04 -7.35 -15.67
N GLY A 299 -0.29 -6.77 -14.52
CA GLY A 299 0.43 -5.62 -13.95
C GLY A 299 1.89 -5.95 -13.60
N ALA A 300 2.15 -7.12 -13.05
CA ALA A 300 3.50 -7.57 -12.75
C ALA A 300 4.34 -7.80 -14.03
N LEU A 301 3.74 -8.33 -15.08
CA LEU A 301 4.41 -8.46 -16.38
C LEU A 301 4.69 -7.09 -17.00
N GLU A 302 3.75 -6.17 -16.92
CA GLU A 302 3.90 -4.81 -17.45
C GLU A 302 4.98 -4.03 -16.69
N GLU A 303 5.05 -4.17 -15.38
CA GLU A 303 6.07 -3.55 -14.53
C GLU A 303 7.48 -4.06 -14.86
N VAL A 304 7.64 -5.39 -15.02
CA VAL A 304 8.96 -6.01 -15.20
C VAL A 304 9.43 -5.92 -16.65
N TYR A 305 8.54 -6.04 -17.63
CA TYR A 305 8.91 -6.21 -19.06
C TYR A 305 8.39 -5.11 -19.99
N GLY A 306 7.64 -4.15 -19.46
CA GLY A 306 6.98 -3.11 -20.26
C GLY A 306 5.88 -3.66 -21.17
N THR A 307 5.23 -2.78 -21.92
CA THR A 307 4.06 -3.07 -22.77
C THR A 307 4.31 -3.98 -23.97
N GLN A 308 5.44 -4.69 -24.05
CA GLN A 308 5.78 -5.59 -25.15
C GLN A 308 5.39 -7.05 -24.88
N THR A 309 4.17 -7.29 -24.48
CA THR A 309 3.58 -8.64 -24.60
C THR A 309 3.11 -8.80 -26.05
N ASP A 310 4.00 -9.14 -26.95
CA ASP A 310 3.63 -9.61 -28.27
C ASP A 310 3.01 -11.00 -28.09
N ALA A 311 1.68 -11.08 -28.16
CA ALA A 311 0.92 -12.32 -28.04
C ALA A 311 1.27 -13.37 -29.13
N SER A 312 2.22 -13.05 -30.01
CA SER A 312 2.71 -13.90 -31.10
C SER A 312 4.07 -14.55 -30.83
N ALA A 313 4.69 -14.34 -29.67
CA ALA A 313 5.97 -14.97 -29.34
C ALA A 313 5.84 -16.50 -29.30
N SER A 314 6.73 -17.20 -29.99
CA SER A 314 6.77 -18.67 -29.97
C SER A 314 7.15 -19.20 -28.59
N ASP A 315 6.76 -20.42 -28.22
CA ASP A 315 7.11 -21.05 -26.93
C ASP A 315 8.63 -21.09 -26.65
N ALA A 316 9.46 -20.99 -27.66
CA ALA A 316 10.92 -20.91 -27.56
C ALA A 316 11.43 -19.50 -27.16
N ASP A 317 10.62 -18.46 -27.38
CA ASP A 317 10.94 -17.07 -27.06
C ASP A 317 10.27 -16.62 -25.76
N LYS A 318 9.52 -17.50 -25.11
CA LYS A 318 8.97 -17.22 -23.78
C LYS A 318 10.13 -17.12 -22.81
N ILE A 319 10.52 -15.88 -22.49
CA ILE A 319 11.46 -15.57 -21.42
C ILE A 319 10.92 -16.27 -20.16
N ASP A 320 11.80 -16.80 -19.34
CA ASP A 320 11.42 -17.37 -18.03
C ASP A 320 11.00 -16.23 -17.09
N TYR A 321 9.81 -15.68 -17.32
CA TYR A 321 9.23 -14.60 -16.51
C TYR A 321 9.06 -15.03 -15.07
N VAL A 322 8.68 -16.29 -14.85
CA VAL A 322 8.47 -16.86 -13.50
C VAL A 322 9.76 -16.81 -12.70
N GLY A 323 10.87 -17.28 -13.30
CA GLY A 323 12.18 -17.27 -12.66
C GLY A 323 12.77 -15.86 -12.48
N GLN A 324 12.36 -14.91 -13.31
CA GLN A 324 12.91 -13.54 -13.33
C GLN A 324 12.11 -12.55 -12.44
N TYR A 325 10.87 -12.87 -12.09
CA TYR A 325 9.96 -11.93 -11.40
C TYR A 325 10.61 -11.26 -10.18
N ASN A 326 11.28 -11.99 -9.33
CA ASN A 326 11.95 -11.41 -8.15
C ASN A 326 13.48 -11.31 -8.31
N ALA A 327 14.02 -11.44 -9.53
CA ALA A 327 15.46 -11.63 -9.73
C ALA A 327 16.31 -10.49 -9.18
N SER A 328 15.97 -9.23 -9.45
CA SER A 328 16.74 -8.07 -9.00
C SER A 328 16.79 -7.95 -7.47
N ARG A 329 15.66 -8.19 -6.79
CA ARG A 329 15.60 -8.17 -5.33
C ARG A 329 16.34 -9.36 -4.71
N LYS A 330 16.23 -10.55 -5.31
CA LYS A 330 17.01 -11.73 -4.90
C LYS A 330 18.50 -11.51 -5.08
N GLU A 331 18.92 -10.90 -6.19
CA GLU A 331 20.32 -10.52 -6.43
C GLU A 331 20.79 -9.52 -5.37
N TYR A 332 20.00 -8.51 -5.04
CA TYR A 332 20.32 -7.57 -3.96
C TYR A 332 20.52 -8.28 -2.63
N PHE A 333 19.58 -9.12 -2.21
CA PHE A 333 19.68 -9.80 -0.91
C PHE A 333 20.77 -10.88 -0.87
N SER A 334 21.13 -11.48 -2.01
CA SER A 334 22.20 -12.50 -2.08
C SER A 334 23.59 -11.99 -1.69
N GLN A 335 23.77 -10.67 -1.63
CA GLN A 335 25.02 -10.04 -1.21
C GLN A 335 25.25 -10.09 0.31
N PHE A 336 24.21 -10.43 1.09
CA PHE A 336 24.23 -10.39 2.54
C PHE A 336 24.11 -11.80 3.14
N ALA A 337 25.12 -12.20 3.93
CA ALA A 337 25.20 -13.54 4.50
C ALA A 337 24.16 -13.80 5.62
N ASN A 338 23.61 -12.73 6.20
CA ASN A 338 22.58 -12.79 7.24
C ASN A 338 21.15 -12.88 6.69
N VAL A 339 20.96 -12.98 5.37
CA VAL A 339 19.64 -13.04 4.72
C VAL A 339 19.36 -14.44 4.19
N GLU A 340 18.26 -15.01 4.64
CA GLU A 340 17.64 -16.19 4.05
C GLU A 340 16.51 -15.74 3.11
N MET A 341 16.33 -16.45 2.01
CA MET A 341 15.29 -16.15 1.01
C MET A 341 14.40 -17.35 0.78
N ASP A 342 13.10 -17.12 0.72
CA ASP A 342 12.10 -18.12 0.33
C ASP A 342 11.12 -17.47 -0.68
N GLU A 343 10.38 -18.28 -1.43
CA GLU A 343 9.41 -17.79 -2.41
C GLU A 343 8.12 -18.58 -2.31
N MET A 344 7.00 -17.88 -2.38
CA MET A 344 5.66 -18.44 -2.35
C MET A 344 4.89 -18.06 -3.60
N SER A 345 4.06 -18.96 -4.08
CA SER A 345 3.09 -18.71 -5.15
C SER A 345 1.93 -17.87 -4.64
N GLY A 346 1.63 -16.76 -5.27
CA GLY A 346 0.47 -15.93 -4.96
C GLY A 346 0.70 -14.43 -5.04
N PRO A 347 -0.31 -13.63 -4.69
CA PRO A 347 -0.28 -12.17 -4.79
C PRO A 347 0.72 -11.54 -3.82
N SER A 348 1.03 -10.24 -4.02
CA SER A 348 2.02 -9.49 -3.22
C SER A 348 1.73 -9.50 -1.71
N ARG A 349 0.45 -9.46 -1.32
CA ARG A 349 0.00 -9.65 0.07
C ARG A 349 -0.28 -11.13 0.34
N ILE A 350 0.73 -11.99 0.17
CA ILE A 350 0.60 -13.46 0.21
C ILE A 350 -0.10 -13.98 1.48
N TYR A 351 0.04 -13.30 2.61
CA TYR A 351 -0.65 -13.63 3.87
C TYR A 351 -2.18 -13.51 3.78
N THR A 352 -2.71 -12.78 2.79
CA THR A 352 -4.15 -12.71 2.56
C THR A 352 -4.70 -13.88 1.76
N TYR A 353 -3.81 -14.64 1.13
CA TYR A 353 -4.13 -15.78 0.29
C TYR A 353 -3.73 -17.11 0.95
N ASP A 354 -2.49 -17.20 1.45
CA ASP A 354 -1.97 -18.40 2.13
C ASP A 354 -1.39 -18.04 3.52
N PRO A 355 -2.25 -17.71 4.49
CA PRO A 355 -1.81 -17.40 5.85
C PRO A 355 -1.16 -18.60 6.55
N GLU A 356 -1.52 -19.83 6.19
CA GLU A 356 -0.91 -21.05 6.72
C GLU A 356 0.53 -21.21 6.26
N GLY A 357 0.78 -21.08 4.95
CA GLY A 357 2.12 -21.20 4.38
C GLY A 357 3.05 -20.11 4.87
N VAL A 358 2.56 -18.87 5.06
CA VAL A 358 3.35 -17.78 5.68
C VAL A 358 3.67 -18.11 7.13
N ALA A 359 2.68 -18.55 7.92
CA ALA A 359 2.89 -18.90 9.32
C ALA A 359 3.93 -20.01 9.48
N GLN A 360 3.85 -21.06 8.67
CA GLN A 360 4.82 -22.18 8.70
C GLN A 360 6.26 -21.70 8.47
N ARG A 361 6.48 -20.74 7.57
CA ARG A 361 7.81 -20.17 7.31
C ARG A 361 8.31 -19.33 8.48
N ILE A 362 7.44 -18.50 9.03
CA ILE A 362 7.75 -17.70 10.24
C ILE A 362 8.13 -18.63 11.40
N ILE A 363 7.32 -19.64 11.70
CA ILE A 363 7.56 -20.58 12.78
C ILE A 363 8.86 -21.37 12.55
N ALA A 364 9.08 -21.87 11.33
CA ALA A 364 10.28 -22.61 10.99
C ALA A 364 11.56 -21.77 11.15
N TYR A 365 11.48 -20.48 10.80
CA TYR A 365 12.59 -19.55 10.97
C TYR A 365 12.87 -19.24 12.45
N LEU A 366 11.86 -18.95 13.23
CA LEU A 366 11.97 -18.58 14.65
C LEU A 366 12.29 -19.77 15.59
N SER A 367 12.18 -21.00 15.12
CA SER A 367 12.44 -22.22 15.89
C SER A 367 13.90 -22.68 15.83
N ARG A 368 14.77 -21.97 15.12
CA ARG A 368 16.20 -22.28 14.98
C ARG A 368 17.03 -21.63 16.07
#